data_7540286547b3670f0ababc6e41760257
#
_entry.id   7540286547b3670f0ababc6e41760257
#
_cell.length_a   1.000
_cell.length_b   1.000
_cell.length_c   1.000
_cell.angle_alpha   90.00
_cell.angle_beta   90.00
_cell.angle_gamma   90.00
#
_symmetry.space_group_name_H-M   'P 1'
#
loop_
_entity.id
_entity.type
_entity.pdbx_description
1 polymer ?
#
loop_
_entity_poly.entity_id
_entity_poly.type
_entity_poly.pdbx_seq_one_letter_code
_entity_poly.pdbx_strand_id
1 'polypeptide(L)'
;MHHVRQENLPFVGSSHEFVGAEHADTGVSVFLFHGKPGSGPGPHRHPYDEIQFILEGRGMWTVNGQTFEGGAGDIFVIKAGEIHSFKAVGDSPLIQVDVHLSPRFIQENL
;
A
#
# COMPACT_ATOMS: atom_id res chain seq x y z
N MET A 1 -20.38 -7.18 -13.71
CA MET A 1 -19.56 -7.29 -12.48
C MET A 1 -18.31 -8.11 -12.75
N HIS A 2 -17.17 -7.68 -12.23
CA HIS A 2 -15.96 -8.48 -12.26
C HIS A 2 -15.78 -9.15 -10.89
N HIS A 3 -15.38 -10.42 -10.90
CA HIS A 3 -15.08 -11.16 -9.69
C HIS A 3 -13.62 -11.60 -9.76
N VAL A 4 -12.79 -11.01 -8.91
CA VAL A 4 -11.35 -11.27 -8.89
C VAL A 4 -10.99 -11.85 -7.53
N ARG A 5 -10.27 -12.97 -7.54
CA ARG A 5 -9.79 -13.60 -6.30
C ARG A 5 -8.35 -13.15 -6.03
N GLN A 6 -8.06 -12.82 -4.78
CA GLN A 6 -6.74 -12.36 -4.35
C GLN A 6 -5.64 -13.34 -4.79
N GLU A 7 -5.88 -14.63 -4.65
CA GLU A 7 -4.88 -15.66 -4.98
C GLU A 7 -4.49 -15.70 -6.46
N ASN A 8 -5.30 -15.09 -7.34
CA ASN A 8 -5.02 -15.02 -8.77
C ASN A 8 -4.34 -13.72 -9.18
N LEU A 9 -4.09 -12.82 -8.24
CA LEU A 9 -3.39 -11.56 -8.52
C LEU A 9 -1.88 -11.76 -8.44
N PRO A 10 -1.11 -10.94 -9.17
CA PRO A 10 0.34 -10.93 -9.01
C PRO A 10 0.71 -10.65 -7.56
N PHE A 11 1.70 -11.38 -7.04
CA PHE A 11 2.27 -11.14 -5.71
C PHE A 11 3.66 -10.58 -5.89
N VAL A 12 3.85 -9.31 -5.53
CA VAL A 12 5.11 -8.59 -5.71
C VAL A 12 5.53 -7.99 -4.38
N GLY A 13 6.76 -8.27 -3.96
CA GLY A 13 7.21 -7.87 -2.63
C GLY A 13 6.36 -8.56 -1.57
N SER A 14 5.55 -7.79 -0.86
CA SER A 14 4.64 -8.30 0.16
C SER A 14 3.17 -8.06 -0.17
N SER A 15 2.85 -7.74 -1.43
CA SER A 15 1.49 -7.36 -1.81
C SER A 15 0.93 -8.20 -2.94
N HIS A 16 -0.34 -8.56 -2.85
CA HIS A 16 -1.12 -8.92 -4.02
C HIS A 16 -1.59 -7.63 -4.68
N GLU A 17 -1.37 -7.50 -5.99
CA GLU A 17 -1.58 -6.24 -6.70
C GLU A 17 -2.77 -6.33 -7.64
N PHE A 18 -3.88 -5.67 -7.25
CA PHE A 18 -5.01 -5.46 -8.12
C PHE A 18 -4.80 -4.13 -8.86
N VAL A 19 -4.55 -4.20 -10.16
CA VAL A 19 -4.39 -3.01 -11.01
C VAL A 19 -5.69 -2.84 -11.80
N GLY A 20 -6.41 -1.75 -11.54
CA GLY A 20 -7.77 -1.58 -12.05
C GLY A 20 -7.91 -1.70 -13.55
N ALA A 21 -7.02 -1.06 -14.33
CA ALA A 21 -7.05 -1.12 -15.78
C ALA A 21 -6.80 -2.53 -16.32
N GLU A 22 -6.00 -3.33 -15.62
CA GLU A 22 -5.61 -4.67 -16.08
C GLU A 22 -6.60 -5.75 -15.67
N HIS A 23 -7.17 -5.63 -14.47
CA HIS A 23 -7.90 -6.74 -13.85
C HIS A 23 -9.42 -6.59 -13.89
N ALA A 24 -9.95 -5.37 -14.01
CA ALA A 24 -11.39 -5.15 -13.94
C ALA A 24 -11.88 -3.92 -14.70
N ASP A 25 -11.03 -3.28 -15.50
CA ASP A 25 -11.39 -2.09 -16.27
C ASP A 25 -12.05 -1.03 -15.37
N THR A 26 -11.38 -0.69 -14.28
CA THR A 26 -11.86 0.31 -13.31
C THR A 26 -10.76 1.31 -12.98
N GLY A 27 -11.16 2.47 -12.45
CA GLY A 27 -10.28 3.60 -12.23
C GLY A 27 -9.46 3.56 -10.94
N VAL A 28 -9.50 2.48 -10.19
CA VAL A 28 -8.83 2.36 -8.89
C VAL A 28 -8.02 1.07 -8.84
N SER A 29 -6.85 1.12 -8.22
CA SER A 29 -6.02 -0.06 -7.96
C SER A 29 -5.92 -0.30 -6.46
N VAL A 30 -5.79 -1.56 -6.05
CA VAL A 30 -5.78 -1.92 -4.63
C VAL A 30 -4.66 -2.94 -4.40
N PHE A 31 -3.78 -2.62 -3.48
CA PHE A 31 -2.71 -3.53 -3.07
C PHE A 31 -3.04 -4.09 -1.69
N LEU A 32 -3.00 -5.40 -1.58
CA LEU A 32 -3.26 -6.11 -0.34
C LEU A 32 -1.91 -6.51 0.25
N PHE A 33 -1.40 -5.67 1.16
CA PHE A 33 -0.09 -5.84 1.77
C PHE A 33 -0.18 -6.76 2.99
N HIS A 34 0.74 -7.74 3.02
CA HIS A 34 0.89 -8.65 4.15
C HIS A 34 2.39 -8.80 4.40
N GLY A 35 2.95 -7.95 5.25
CA GLY A 35 4.38 -7.90 5.48
C GLY A 35 4.79 -8.42 6.84
N LYS A 36 5.72 -9.38 6.87
CA LYS A 36 6.36 -9.80 8.13
C LYS A 36 7.18 -8.64 8.70
N PRO A 37 7.50 -8.66 10.01
CA PRO A 37 8.33 -7.61 10.62
C PRO A 37 9.59 -7.33 9.81
N GLY A 38 9.88 -6.04 9.58
CA GLY A 38 10.99 -5.58 8.76
C GLY A 38 10.66 -5.33 7.29
N SER A 39 9.51 -5.80 6.81
CA SER A 39 9.09 -5.62 5.41
C SER A 39 8.47 -4.24 5.18
N GLY A 40 8.60 -3.74 3.98
CA GLY A 40 7.98 -2.51 3.54
C GLY A 40 8.78 -1.84 2.43
N PRO A 41 8.12 -1.00 1.64
CA PRO A 41 8.79 -0.29 0.55
C PRO A 41 9.70 0.81 1.07
N GLY A 42 10.80 1.05 0.35
CA GLY A 42 11.64 2.22 0.57
C GLY A 42 10.96 3.50 0.08
N PRO A 43 11.67 4.64 0.19
CA PRO A 43 11.10 5.94 -0.22
C PRO A 43 10.66 5.95 -1.67
N HIS A 44 9.44 6.42 -1.90
CA HIS A 44 8.83 6.51 -3.24
C HIS A 44 7.69 7.52 -3.23
N ARG A 45 7.16 7.83 -4.40
CA ARG A 45 5.99 8.69 -4.56
C ARG A 45 5.16 8.29 -5.76
N HIS A 46 3.91 8.72 -5.76
CA HIS A 46 2.95 8.50 -6.84
C HIS A 46 2.38 9.83 -7.32
N PRO A 47 1.98 9.93 -8.59
CA PRO A 47 1.32 11.15 -9.11
C PRO A 47 -0.17 11.23 -8.77
N TYR A 48 -0.65 10.42 -7.84
CA TYR A 48 -2.03 10.33 -7.40
C TYR A 48 -2.08 10.11 -5.89
N ASP A 49 -3.26 10.30 -5.28
CA ASP A 49 -3.45 10.05 -3.86
C ASP A 49 -3.55 8.55 -3.57
N GLU A 50 -3.02 8.16 -2.43
CA GLU A 50 -3.12 6.78 -1.94
C GLU A 50 -3.76 6.80 -0.55
N ILE A 51 -4.68 5.84 -0.30
CA ILE A 51 -5.29 5.67 1.01
C ILE A 51 -4.85 4.32 1.55
N GLN A 52 -4.26 4.33 2.74
CA GLN A 52 -3.81 3.11 3.41
C GLN A 52 -4.68 2.85 4.63
N PHE A 53 -5.30 1.68 4.66
CA PHE A 53 -6.13 1.25 5.78
C PHE A 53 -5.46 0.09 6.49
N ILE A 54 -5.09 0.28 7.76
CA ILE A 54 -4.35 -0.72 8.53
C ILE A 54 -5.32 -1.66 9.21
N LEU A 55 -5.25 -2.95 8.88
CA LEU A 55 -6.14 -3.97 9.42
C LEU A 55 -5.55 -4.65 10.66
N GLU A 56 -4.27 -5.01 10.61
CA GLU A 56 -3.59 -5.71 11.70
C GLU A 56 -2.13 -5.31 11.78
N GLY A 57 -1.57 -5.42 12.98
CA GLY A 57 -0.15 -5.16 13.21
C GLY A 57 0.18 -3.69 13.40
N ARG A 58 1.48 -3.40 13.35
CA ARG A 58 2.02 -2.04 13.53
C ARG A 58 3.10 -1.78 12.50
N GLY A 59 3.28 -0.52 12.17
CA GLY A 59 4.33 -0.08 11.27
C GLY A 59 4.89 1.28 11.65
N MET A 60 6.04 1.61 11.05
CA MET A 60 6.62 2.94 11.13
C MET A 60 6.58 3.54 9.72
N TRP A 61 5.95 4.70 9.61
CA TRP A 61 5.84 5.46 8.36
C TRP A 61 6.78 6.64 8.39
N THR A 62 7.38 6.94 7.26
CA THR A 62 8.11 8.19 7.05
C THR A 62 7.48 8.89 5.85
N VAL A 63 6.93 10.08 6.08
CA VAL A 63 6.27 10.89 5.05
C VAL A 63 6.89 12.28 5.06
N ASN A 64 7.46 12.68 3.93
CA ASN A 64 8.15 13.96 3.79
C ASN A 64 9.15 14.20 4.92
N GLY A 65 9.90 13.17 5.30
CA GLY A 65 10.94 13.25 6.33
C GLY A 65 10.47 13.16 7.77
N GLN A 66 9.16 13.06 8.01
CA GLN A 66 8.61 12.90 9.36
C GLN A 66 8.21 11.45 9.60
N THR A 67 8.59 10.91 10.74
CA THR A 67 8.35 9.51 11.10
C THR A 67 7.28 9.40 12.17
N PHE A 68 6.37 8.43 12.01
CA PHE A 68 5.33 8.16 12.99
C PHE A 68 4.94 6.68 12.98
N GLU A 69 4.38 6.23 14.11
CA GLU A 69 3.90 4.86 14.25
C GLU A 69 2.42 4.79 13.87
N GLY A 70 2.03 3.73 13.15
CA GLY A 70 0.64 3.43 12.85
C GLY A 70 0.28 2.01 13.23
N GLY A 71 -1.00 1.75 13.39
CA GLY A 71 -1.50 0.43 13.77
C GLY A 71 -2.93 0.20 13.34
N ALA A 72 -3.47 -0.95 13.73
CA ALA A 72 -4.80 -1.40 13.35
C ALA A 72 -5.87 -0.33 13.59
N GLY A 73 -6.68 -0.06 12.58
CA GLY A 73 -7.73 0.95 12.61
C GLY A 73 -7.31 2.32 12.10
N ASP A 74 -6.01 2.55 11.87
CA ASP A 74 -5.55 3.83 11.31
C ASP A 74 -5.82 3.90 9.81
N ILE A 75 -6.13 5.10 9.34
CA ILE A 75 -6.29 5.40 7.93
C ILE A 75 -5.32 6.54 7.61
N PHE A 76 -4.43 6.31 6.64
CA PHE A 76 -3.51 7.34 6.17
C PHE A 76 -3.88 7.75 4.76
N VAL A 77 -3.88 9.06 4.51
CA VAL A 77 -4.06 9.60 3.17
C VAL A 77 -2.73 10.20 2.75
N ILE A 78 -2.09 9.56 1.80
CA ILE A 78 -0.82 10.03 1.23
C ILE A 78 -1.19 10.82 -0.03
N LYS A 79 -0.87 12.10 -0.03
CA LYS A 79 -1.22 12.97 -1.16
C LYS A 79 -0.27 12.78 -2.33
N ALA A 80 -0.76 13.04 -3.52
CA ALA A 80 0.06 12.99 -4.73
C ALA A 80 1.38 13.74 -4.54
N GLY A 81 2.49 13.10 -4.89
CA GLY A 81 3.82 13.68 -4.80
C GLY A 81 4.50 13.58 -3.44
N GLU A 82 3.79 13.20 -2.38
CA GLU A 82 4.42 13.03 -1.07
C GLU A 82 5.36 11.83 -1.06
N ILE A 83 6.59 12.06 -0.66
CA ILE A 83 7.60 11.00 -0.53
C ILE A 83 7.31 10.22 0.72
N HIS A 84 7.11 8.92 0.59
CA HIS A 84 6.74 8.08 1.72
C HIS A 84 7.39 6.70 1.66
N SER A 85 7.50 6.10 2.83
CA SER A 85 7.97 4.73 3.04
C SER A 85 7.32 4.20 4.31
N PHE A 86 7.30 2.89 4.46
CA PHE A 86 6.89 2.29 5.73
C PHE A 86 7.58 0.95 5.93
N LYS A 87 7.54 0.48 7.18
CA LYS A 87 8.13 -0.79 7.57
C LYS A 87 7.28 -1.42 8.67
N ALA A 88 6.98 -2.69 8.52
CA ALA A 88 6.33 -3.46 9.57
C ALA A 88 7.27 -3.57 10.78
N VAL A 89 6.73 -3.36 11.98
CA VAL A 89 7.50 -3.44 13.24
C VAL A 89 6.78 -4.33 14.24
N GLY A 90 7.48 -4.71 15.30
CA GLY A 90 6.93 -5.60 16.33
C GLY A 90 7.09 -7.07 15.95
N ASP A 91 6.22 -7.91 16.51
CA ASP A 91 6.36 -9.37 16.44
C ASP A 91 5.37 -10.04 15.49
N SER A 92 4.43 -9.28 14.93
CA SER A 92 3.38 -9.81 14.07
C SER A 92 3.36 -9.10 12.73
N PRO A 93 2.76 -9.73 11.70
CA PRO A 93 2.68 -9.11 10.38
C PRO A 93 1.87 -7.82 10.39
N LEU A 94 2.27 -6.89 9.53
CA LEU A 94 1.48 -5.72 9.19
C LEU A 94 0.61 -6.09 8.00
N ILE A 95 -0.71 -5.94 8.17
CA ILE A 95 -1.69 -6.24 7.13
C ILE A 95 -2.47 -4.97 6.86
N GLN A 96 -2.44 -4.53 5.59
CA GLN A 96 -3.12 -3.30 5.20
C GLN A 96 -3.64 -3.37 3.78
N VAL A 97 -4.63 -2.54 3.51
CA VAL A 97 -5.19 -2.34 2.18
C VAL A 97 -4.74 -0.97 1.72
N ASP A 98 -4.03 -0.93 0.59
CA ASP A 98 -3.54 0.31 -0.01
C ASP A 98 -4.36 0.59 -1.27
N VAL A 99 -5.13 1.67 -1.24
CA VAL A 99 -5.98 2.09 -2.36
C VAL A 99 -5.26 3.19 -3.13
N HIS A 100 -4.89 2.89 -4.37
CA HIS A 100 -4.28 3.83 -5.30
C HIS A 100 -5.38 4.43 -6.17
N LEU A 101 -5.57 5.74 -6.11
CA LEU A 101 -6.63 6.41 -6.88
C LEU A 101 -6.20 6.59 -8.33
N SER A 102 -5.94 5.47 -8.98
CA SER A 102 -5.46 5.40 -10.35
C SER A 102 -5.79 4.03 -10.95
N PRO A 103 -6.15 3.97 -12.24
CA PRO A 103 -6.34 2.70 -12.93
C PRO A 103 -5.02 1.96 -13.17
N ARG A 104 -3.89 2.64 -13.03
CA ARG A 104 -2.56 2.08 -13.26
C ARG A 104 -1.67 2.31 -12.05
N PHE A 105 -0.72 1.40 -11.85
CA PHE A 105 0.30 1.57 -10.83
C PHE A 105 1.45 2.38 -11.40
N ILE A 106 1.69 3.56 -10.83
CA ILE A 106 2.75 4.47 -11.25
C ILE A 106 3.54 4.85 -10.00
N GLN A 107 4.84 4.54 -9.99
CA GLN A 107 5.68 4.78 -8.83
C GLN A 107 7.06 5.24 -9.26
N GLU A 108 7.54 6.28 -8.58
CA GLU A 108 8.91 6.74 -8.70
C GLU A 108 9.64 6.37 -7.41
N ASN A 109 10.62 5.48 -7.51
CA ASN A 109 11.47 5.09 -6.39
C ASN A 109 12.62 6.10 -6.24
N LEU A 110 12.95 6.42 -5.01
CA LEU A 110 13.91 7.48 -4.70
C LEU A 110 15.15 6.96 -3.98
#